data_b6f58bd902f2159efb3c6b13bd903800
#
_entry.id   b6f58bd902f2159efb3c6b13bd903800
#
_cell.length_a   1.000
_cell.length_b   1.000
_cell.length_c   1.000
_cell.angle_alpha   90.00
_cell.angle_beta   90.00
_cell.angle_gamma   90.00
#
_symmetry.space_group_name_H-M   'P 1'
#
loop_
_entity.id
_entity.type
_entity.pdbx_description
1 polymer ?
#
loop_
_entity_poly.entity_id
_entity_poly.type
_entity_poly.pdbx_seq_one_letter_code
_entity_poly.pdbx_strand_id
1 'polypeptide(L)'
;LYLMASSQDPKTYLATLNDFIATFPDSPDGYLNRANHYAYHRADLAPTEAEQGAYLDKALEDINTASRFSERKGDIWFNRAKLIYGVAAADTTLNKEQWTVDAATEAIQKAIGEEDLPVYRQLEGDIHFYKGDFEQAFADYMKVNDSDMASSTSWYWAAKAKANIRGANFGDIIALLDSAIAKCGNPPTNEAAPYILERVDLRLKLMQYKEAVDDYDLYYDLLKGQDGDCFFYYR
;
A
#
# COMPACT_ATOMS: atom_id res chain seq x y z
N LEU A 1 11.15 18.57 8.50
CA LEU A 1 10.33 17.93 9.55
C LEU A 1 10.22 16.42 9.32
N TYR A 2 9.92 15.93 8.13
CA TYR A 2 9.73 14.50 7.85
C TYR A 2 10.97 13.63 8.11
N LEU A 3 12.18 14.14 7.84
CA LEU A 3 13.45 13.42 8.07
C LEU A 3 13.86 13.37 9.55
N MET A 4 13.31 14.20 10.40
CA MET A 4 13.54 14.16 11.87
C MET A 4 12.56 13.21 12.60
N ALA A 5 11.42 12.89 11.98
CA ALA A 5 10.34 12.12 12.59
C ALA A 5 10.70 10.65 12.86
N SER A 6 11.50 10.03 11.98
CA SER A 6 11.82 8.60 12.05
C SER A 6 12.81 8.22 13.16
N SER A 7 13.42 9.20 13.82
CA SER A 7 14.44 9.00 14.88
C SER A 7 14.00 9.48 16.26
N GLN A 8 12.81 10.08 16.41
CA GLN A 8 12.32 10.59 17.69
C GLN A 8 11.43 9.56 18.39
N ASP A 9 11.55 9.53 19.71
CA ASP A 9 10.59 8.84 20.57
C ASP A 9 9.16 9.34 20.31
N PRO A 10 8.14 8.44 20.26
CA PRO A 10 6.77 8.80 19.91
C PRO A 10 6.17 9.95 20.71
N LYS A 11 6.50 10.07 22.00
CA LYS A 11 6.00 11.17 22.86
C LYS A 11 6.64 12.51 22.51
N THR A 12 7.93 12.51 22.21
CA THR A 12 8.67 13.69 21.76
C THR A 12 8.18 14.17 20.41
N TYR A 13 7.92 13.25 19.49
CA TYR A 13 7.37 13.60 18.18
C TYR A 13 5.95 14.17 18.29
N LEU A 14 5.12 13.62 19.17
CA LEU A 14 3.79 14.18 19.45
C LEU A 14 3.87 15.62 19.97
N ALA A 15 4.81 15.93 20.85
CA ALA A 15 5.03 17.30 21.32
C ALA A 15 5.40 18.23 20.16
N THR A 16 6.29 17.80 19.26
CA THR A 16 6.68 18.56 18.07
C THR A 16 5.49 18.83 17.14
N LEU A 17 4.59 17.85 16.95
CA LEU A 17 3.37 18.04 16.15
C LEU A 17 2.39 19.02 16.82
N ASN A 18 2.28 19.00 18.14
CA ASN A 18 1.45 19.96 18.87
C ASN A 18 1.98 21.39 18.74
N ASP A 19 3.31 21.58 18.83
CA ASP A 19 3.96 22.87 18.63
C ASP A 19 3.80 23.37 17.18
N PHE A 20 3.88 22.48 16.21
CA PHE A 20 3.61 22.82 14.81
C PHE A 20 2.17 23.30 14.62
N ILE A 21 1.17 22.59 15.16
CA ILE A 21 -0.23 22.98 15.07
C ILE A 21 -0.50 24.30 15.80
N ALA A 22 0.14 24.51 16.96
CA ALA A 22 0.02 25.77 17.69
C ALA A 22 0.57 26.97 16.89
N THR A 23 1.62 26.72 16.09
CA THR A 23 2.27 27.77 15.26
C THR A 23 1.49 27.98 13.94
N PHE A 24 0.94 26.90 13.36
CA PHE A 24 0.24 26.91 12.08
C PHE A 24 -1.14 26.25 12.21
N PRO A 25 -2.09 26.87 12.92
CA PRO A 25 -3.38 26.25 13.25
C PRO A 25 -4.29 25.98 12.05
N ASP A 26 -4.07 26.65 10.94
CA ASP A 26 -4.87 26.50 9.70
C ASP A 26 -4.20 25.53 8.69
N SER A 27 -3.07 24.92 9.05
CA SER A 27 -2.38 23.95 8.18
C SER A 27 -3.00 22.55 8.32
N PRO A 28 -3.62 21.98 7.27
CA PRO A 28 -4.17 20.62 7.32
C PRO A 28 -3.08 19.57 7.58
N ASP A 29 -1.84 19.78 7.12
CA ASP A 29 -0.74 18.84 7.25
C ASP A 29 -0.40 18.52 8.70
N GLY A 30 -0.45 19.51 9.59
CA GLY A 30 -0.20 19.31 11.02
C GLY A 30 -1.17 18.30 11.63
N TYR A 31 -2.45 18.47 11.35
CA TYR A 31 -3.50 17.56 11.83
C TYR A 31 -3.41 16.18 11.18
N LEU A 32 -3.18 16.09 9.86
CA LEU A 32 -3.03 14.79 9.18
C LEU A 32 -1.84 14.00 9.70
N ASN A 33 -0.69 14.67 9.93
CA ASN A 33 0.48 14.00 10.51
C ASN A 33 0.22 13.56 11.96
N ARG A 34 -0.49 14.36 12.77
CA ARG A 34 -0.82 13.98 14.15
C ARG A 34 -1.85 12.85 14.18
N ALA A 35 -2.82 12.83 13.28
CA ALA A 35 -3.76 11.72 13.12
C ALA A 35 -3.04 10.40 12.83
N ASN A 36 -2.11 10.40 11.87
CA ASN A 36 -1.27 9.24 11.58
C ASN A 36 -0.47 8.79 12.81
N HIS A 37 0.13 9.74 13.51
CA HIS A 37 0.91 9.45 14.70
C HIS A 37 0.05 8.82 15.80
N TYR A 38 -1.12 9.38 16.09
CA TYR A 38 -2.07 8.81 17.06
C TYR A 38 -2.47 7.38 16.73
N ALA A 39 -2.75 7.09 15.46
CA ALA A 39 -3.24 5.79 15.05
C ALA A 39 -2.13 4.71 15.07
N TYR A 40 -0.96 5.01 14.52
CA TYR A 40 0.11 4.01 14.37
C TYR A 40 0.97 3.84 15.61
N HIS A 41 1.08 4.85 16.48
CA HIS A 41 1.87 4.81 17.72
C HIS A 41 1.02 4.76 18.98
N ARG A 42 -0.28 4.42 18.89
CA ARG A 42 -1.19 4.35 20.04
C ARG A 42 -0.67 3.47 21.19
N ALA A 43 0.00 2.36 20.85
CA ALA A 43 0.55 1.43 21.83
C ALA A 43 1.73 2.04 22.60
N ASP A 44 2.54 2.89 21.95
CA ASP A 44 3.66 3.61 22.58
C ASP A 44 3.19 4.80 23.44
N LEU A 45 2.04 5.37 23.07
CA LEU A 45 1.46 6.54 23.71
C LEU A 45 0.61 6.18 24.94
N ALA A 46 0.00 4.99 24.95
CA ALA A 46 -0.94 4.56 25.97
C ALA A 46 -0.77 3.09 26.37
N PRO A 47 -0.76 2.80 27.69
CA PRO A 47 -0.52 1.45 28.21
C PRO A 47 -1.74 0.52 28.14
N THR A 48 -2.96 1.06 28.01
CA THR A 48 -4.19 0.27 28.01
C THR A 48 -4.93 0.35 26.67
N GLU A 49 -5.65 -0.72 26.29
CA GLU A 49 -6.47 -0.75 25.08
C GLU A 49 -7.53 0.36 25.04
N ALA A 50 -8.13 0.70 26.20
CA ALA A 50 -9.11 1.78 26.27
C ALA A 50 -8.50 3.15 25.94
N GLU A 51 -7.30 3.44 26.44
CA GLU A 51 -6.56 4.67 26.13
C GLU A 51 -6.06 4.66 24.67
N GLN A 52 -5.60 3.52 24.15
CA GLN A 52 -5.25 3.36 22.75
C GLN A 52 -6.46 3.60 21.83
N GLY A 53 -7.64 3.13 22.24
CA GLY A 53 -8.91 3.43 21.57
C GLY A 53 -9.24 4.92 21.53
N ALA A 54 -8.94 5.68 22.59
CA ALA A 54 -9.14 7.13 22.62
C ALA A 54 -8.18 7.86 21.65
N TYR A 55 -6.98 7.34 21.39
CA TYR A 55 -6.09 7.91 20.38
C TYR A 55 -6.62 7.71 18.94
N LEU A 56 -7.32 6.62 18.69
CA LEU A 56 -8.01 6.43 17.40
C LEU A 56 -9.13 7.46 17.20
N ASP A 57 -9.87 7.78 18.25
CA ASP A 57 -10.91 8.83 18.19
C ASP A 57 -10.29 10.20 17.91
N LYS A 58 -9.18 10.56 18.60
CA LYS A 58 -8.42 11.79 18.34
C LYS A 58 -7.88 11.84 16.90
N ALA A 59 -7.46 10.71 16.34
CA ALA A 59 -7.00 10.67 14.95
C ALA A 59 -8.12 11.08 13.97
N LEU A 60 -9.35 10.59 14.17
CA LEU A 60 -10.48 10.99 13.33
C LEU A 60 -10.90 12.45 13.55
N GLU A 61 -10.80 12.97 14.79
CA GLU A 61 -11.03 14.40 15.10
C GLU A 61 -10.03 15.30 14.36
N ASP A 62 -8.75 14.90 14.31
CA ASP A 62 -7.72 15.62 13.58
C ASP A 62 -7.99 15.62 12.06
N ILE A 63 -8.38 14.47 11.48
CA ILE A 63 -8.77 14.41 10.06
C ILE A 63 -9.97 15.33 9.78
N ASN A 64 -10.97 15.32 10.65
CA ASN A 64 -12.12 16.21 10.54
C ASN A 64 -11.72 17.69 10.66
N THR A 65 -10.73 17.99 11.48
CA THR A 65 -10.20 19.36 11.62
C THR A 65 -9.42 19.76 10.36
N ALA A 66 -8.54 18.88 9.85
CA ALA A 66 -7.82 19.09 8.60
C ALA A 66 -8.78 19.40 7.42
N SER A 67 -9.95 18.74 7.40
CA SER A 67 -10.95 18.95 6.35
C SER A 67 -11.52 20.36 6.29
N ARG A 68 -11.44 21.13 7.38
CA ARG A 68 -11.93 22.53 7.43
C ARG A 68 -10.98 23.48 6.71
N PHE A 69 -9.70 23.15 6.69
CA PHE A 69 -8.64 24.00 6.15
C PHE A 69 -8.15 23.57 4.76
N SER A 70 -8.49 22.35 4.31
CA SER A 70 -8.11 21.86 2.99
C SER A 70 -9.12 22.27 1.92
N GLU A 71 -8.64 22.79 0.80
CA GLU A 71 -9.43 22.98 -0.42
C GLU A 71 -9.62 21.67 -1.19
N ARG A 72 -8.67 20.74 -1.06
CA ARG A 72 -8.66 19.42 -1.74
C ARG A 72 -9.35 18.38 -0.86
N LYS A 73 -10.68 18.32 -0.95
CA LYS A 73 -11.49 17.38 -0.14
C LYS A 73 -11.18 15.91 -0.43
N GLY A 74 -10.89 15.59 -1.69
CA GLY A 74 -10.47 14.24 -2.09
C GLY A 74 -9.25 13.74 -1.33
N ASP A 75 -8.22 14.58 -1.15
CA ASP A 75 -7.01 14.22 -0.38
C ASP A 75 -7.33 13.93 1.09
N ILE A 76 -8.26 14.64 1.70
CA ILE A 76 -8.66 14.37 3.09
C ILE A 76 -9.36 13.01 3.19
N TRP A 77 -10.29 12.72 2.28
CA TRP A 77 -10.96 11.42 2.22
C TRP A 77 -9.98 10.28 1.94
N PHE A 78 -9.02 10.50 1.05
CA PHE A 78 -7.96 9.54 0.78
C PHE A 78 -7.09 9.27 2.02
N ASN A 79 -6.63 10.32 2.73
CA ASN A 79 -5.85 10.14 3.96
C ASN A 79 -6.67 9.43 5.04
N ARG A 80 -7.98 9.72 5.15
CA ARG A 80 -8.88 9.01 6.05
C ARG A 80 -8.97 7.53 5.69
N ALA A 81 -9.22 7.21 4.41
CA ALA A 81 -9.30 5.83 3.93
C ALA A 81 -8.01 5.04 4.19
N LYS A 82 -6.87 5.64 3.84
CA LYS A 82 -5.54 5.06 4.03
C LYS A 82 -5.26 4.75 5.49
N LEU A 83 -5.59 5.69 6.39
CA LEU A 83 -5.36 5.53 7.82
C LEU A 83 -6.25 4.41 8.40
N ILE A 84 -7.55 4.44 8.10
CA ILE A 84 -8.50 3.44 8.58
C ILE A 84 -8.13 2.05 8.05
N TYR A 85 -7.84 1.93 6.74
CA TYR A 85 -7.43 0.65 6.15
C TYR A 85 -6.16 0.10 6.79
N GLY A 86 -5.12 0.93 6.95
CA GLY A 86 -3.86 0.52 7.55
C GLY A 86 -4.02 0.00 8.99
N VAL A 87 -4.89 0.61 9.79
CA VAL A 87 -5.18 0.15 11.15
C VAL A 87 -6.05 -1.10 11.15
N ALA A 88 -7.13 -1.12 10.37
CA ALA A 88 -8.08 -2.24 10.33
C ALA A 88 -7.45 -3.53 9.77
N ALA A 89 -6.58 -3.41 8.77
CA ALA A 89 -5.87 -4.55 8.19
C ALA A 89 -4.79 -5.12 9.14
N ALA A 90 -4.17 -4.26 9.95
CA ALA A 90 -3.13 -4.66 10.91
C ALA A 90 -3.72 -5.22 12.22
N ASP A 91 -4.91 -4.81 12.62
CA ASP A 91 -5.56 -5.18 13.88
C ASP A 91 -6.99 -5.65 13.63
N THR A 92 -7.13 -6.92 13.25
CA THR A 92 -8.43 -7.54 12.95
C THR A 92 -9.30 -7.78 14.19
N THR A 93 -8.76 -7.55 15.39
CA THR A 93 -9.49 -7.69 16.66
C THR A 93 -10.12 -6.38 17.12
N LEU A 94 -9.78 -5.28 16.46
CA LEU A 94 -10.26 -3.95 16.78
C LEU A 94 -11.79 -3.85 16.57
N ASN A 95 -12.52 -3.73 17.68
CA ASN A 95 -13.97 -3.60 17.67
C ASN A 95 -14.41 -2.12 17.75
N LYS A 96 -14.16 -1.36 16.67
CA LYS A 96 -14.57 0.03 16.53
C LYS A 96 -15.20 0.26 15.15
N GLU A 97 -16.47 0.64 15.12
CA GLU A 97 -17.27 0.80 13.89
C GLU A 97 -16.61 1.68 12.82
N GLN A 98 -15.94 2.75 13.24
CA GLN A 98 -15.28 3.68 12.31
C GLN A 98 -13.91 3.22 11.82
N TRP A 99 -13.40 2.10 12.35
CA TRP A 99 -12.07 1.53 12.05
C TRP A 99 -12.18 0.15 11.42
N THR A 100 -13.03 0.04 10.41
CA THR A 100 -13.25 -1.18 9.64
C THR A 100 -12.81 -1.01 8.20
N VAL A 101 -12.56 -2.12 7.50
CA VAL A 101 -12.24 -2.08 6.07
C VAL A 101 -13.42 -1.51 5.26
N ASP A 102 -14.66 -1.72 5.71
CA ASP A 102 -15.84 -1.12 5.06
C ASP A 102 -15.87 0.42 5.23
N ALA A 103 -15.53 0.93 6.42
CA ALA A 103 -15.38 2.38 6.62
C ALA A 103 -14.27 2.98 5.76
N ALA A 104 -13.17 2.25 5.54
CA ALA A 104 -12.13 2.64 4.60
C ALA A 104 -12.64 2.66 3.15
N THR A 105 -13.45 1.64 2.77
CA THR A 105 -14.09 1.56 1.44
C THR A 105 -14.98 2.80 1.19
N GLU A 106 -15.82 3.16 2.15
CA GLU A 106 -16.66 4.36 2.02
C GLU A 106 -15.84 5.65 1.88
N ALA A 107 -14.75 5.75 2.61
CA ALA A 107 -13.89 6.92 2.56
C ALA A 107 -13.15 7.05 1.22
N ILE A 108 -12.62 5.94 0.66
CA ILE A 108 -11.94 5.98 -0.63
C ILE A 108 -12.91 6.28 -1.78
N GLN A 109 -14.13 5.77 -1.72
CA GLN A 109 -15.16 6.08 -2.71
C GLN A 109 -15.54 7.56 -2.69
N LYS A 110 -15.58 8.22 -1.52
CA LYS A 110 -15.75 9.67 -1.42
C LYS A 110 -14.58 10.43 -2.03
N ALA A 111 -13.34 9.99 -1.81
CA ALA A 111 -12.17 10.60 -2.45
C ALA A 111 -12.26 10.55 -3.97
N ILE A 112 -12.60 9.39 -4.53
CA ILE A 112 -12.77 9.16 -5.96
C ILE A 112 -13.95 9.97 -6.53
N GLY A 113 -15.01 10.15 -5.73
CA GLY A 113 -16.16 10.99 -6.11
C GLY A 113 -15.82 12.47 -6.23
N GLU A 114 -14.83 12.98 -5.49
CA GLU A 114 -14.32 14.35 -5.62
C GLU A 114 -13.40 14.48 -6.86
N GLU A 115 -12.48 13.54 -7.03
CA GLU A 115 -11.56 13.49 -8.16
C GLU A 115 -11.09 12.03 -8.37
N ASP A 116 -11.15 11.53 -9.59
CA ASP A 116 -10.70 10.15 -9.91
C ASP A 116 -9.20 10.13 -10.19
N LEU A 117 -8.39 10.07 -9.12
CA LEU A 117 -6.93 10.04 -9.22
C LEU A 117 -6.38 8.60 -9.18
N PRO A 118 -5.31 8.30 -9.94
CA PRO A 118 -4.67 6.98 -9.94
C PRO A 118 -4.25 6.51 -8.54
N VAL A 119 -3.76 7.43 -7.69
CA VAL A 119 -3.34 7.11 -6.31
C VAL A 119 -4.53 6.67 -5.43
N TYR A 120 -5.73 7.18 -5.69
CA TYR A 120 -6.93 6.75 -4.98
C TYR A 120 -7.38 5.38 -5.48
N ARG A 121 -7.28 5.13 -6.79
CA ARG A 121 -7.55 3.81 -7.38
C ARG A 121 -6.59 2.74 -6.90
N GLN A 122 -5.32 3.08 -6.69
CA GLN A 122 -4.36 2.15 -6.09
C GLN A 122 -4.84 1.68 -4.71
N LEU A 123 -5.25 2.61 -3.83
CA LEU A 123 -5.75 2.26 -2.51
C LEU A 123 -7.09 1.50 -2.57
N GLU A 124 -7.99 1.85 -3.48
CA GLU A 124 -9.25 1.12 -3.69
C GLU A 124 -8.97 -0.33 -4.11
N GLY A 125 -8.03 -0.52 -5.05
CA GLY A 125 -7.55 -1.85 -5.44
C GLY A 125 -6.95 -2.65 -4.29
N ASP A 126 -6.14 -2.02 -3.43
CA ASP A 126 -5.57 -2.65 -2.24
C ASP A 126 -6.67 -3.10 -1.25
N ILE A 127 -7.70 -2.28 -1.06
CA ILE A 127 -8.86 -2.59 -0.22
C ILE A 127 -9.67 -3.75 -0.82
N HIS A 128 -9.99 -3.72 -2.12
CA HIS A 128 -10.68 -4.80 -2.81
C HIS A 128 -9.88 -6.11 -2.76
N PHE A 129 -8.57 -6.04 -2.95
CA PHE A 129 -7.69 -7.21 -2.84
C PHE A 129 -7.74 -7.83 -1.44
N TYR A 130 -7.67 -7.00 -0.41
CA TYR A 130 -7.77 -7.45 0.99
C TYR A 130 -9.13 -8.11 1.29
N LYS A 131 -10.22 -7.61 0.71
CA LYS A 131 -11.57 -8.18 0.85
C LYS A 131 -11.77 -9.47 0.06
N GLY A 132 -10.87 -9.79 -0.87
CA GLY A 132 -10.99 -10.92 -1.79
C GLY A 132 -11.82 -10.62 -3.04
N ASP A 133 -12.14 -9.35 -3.28
CA ASP A 133 -12.88 -8.87 -4.47
C ASP A 133 -11.90 -8.67 -5.65
N PHE A 134 -11.30 -9.80 -6.12
CA PHE A 134 -10.15 -9.78 -7.02
C PHE A 134 -10.45 -9.21 -8.41
N GLU A 135 -11.67 -9.35 -8.91
CA GLU A 135 -12.09 -8.74 -10.18
C GLU A 135 -12.08 -7.21 -10.11
N GLN A 136 -12.59 -6.64 -9.00
CA GLN A 136 -12.59 -5.21 -8.76
C GLN A 136 -11.16 -4.70 -8.53
N ALA A 137 -10.39 -5.40 -7.70
CA ALA A 137 -8.99 -5.07 -7.46
C ALA A 137 -8.19 -5.02 -8.78
N PHE A 138 -8.36 -6.03 -9.65
CA PHE A 138 -7.72 -6.05 -10.96
C PHE A 138 -8.13 -4.84 -11.81
N ALA A 139 -9.42 -4.52 -11.86
CA ALA A 139 -9.92 -3.38 -12.63
C ALA A 139 -9.34 -2.05 -12.13
N ASP A 140 -9.22 -1.86 -10.81
CA ASP A 140 -8.67 -0.64 -10.23
C ASP A 140 -7.16 -0.52 -10.48
N TYR A 141 -6.38 -1.59 -10.32
CA TYR A 141 -4.95 -1.59 -10.68
C TYR A 141 -4.73 -1.33 -12.18
N MET A 142 -5.61 -1.83 -13.06
CA MET A 142 -5.51 -1.54 -14.49
C MET A 142 -5.75 -0.06 -14.79
N LYS A 143 -6.66 0.63 -14.09
CA LYS A 143 -6.81 2.10 -14.22
C LYS A 143 -5.54 2.85 -13.81
N VAL A 144 -4.83 2.37 -12.77
CA VAL A 144 -3.51 2.92 -12.41
C VAL A 144 -2.51 2.68 -13.52
N ASN A 145 -2.49 1.47 -14.09
CA ASN A 145 -1.55 1.07 -15.16
C ASN A 145 -1.79 1.79 -16.49
N ASP A 146 -3.02 2.27 -16.73
CA ASP A 146 -3.37 3.09 -17.89
C ASP A 146 -2.99 4.58 -17.73
N SER A 147 -2.42 4.96 -16.57
CA SER A 147 -2.00 6.31 -16.25
C SER A 147 -0.48 6.49 -16.30
N ASP A 148 -0.02 7.73 -16.14
CA ASP A 148 1.40 8.07 -15.98
C ASP A 148 2.01 7.61 -14.64
N MET A 149 1.16 7.18 -13.68
CA MET A 149 1.57 6.60 -12.40
C MET A 149 1.81 5.08 -12.45
N ALA A 150 1.72 4.46 -13.62
CA ALA A 150 2.01 3.04 -13.80
C ALA A 150 3.42 2.68 -13.32
N SER A 151 3.52 1.76 -12.36
CA SER A 151 4.76 1.34 -11.72
C SER A 151 4.93 -0.19 -11.79
N SER A 152 6.14 -0.68 -11.49
CA SER A 152 6.40 -2.12 -11.32
C SER A 152 5.43 -2.74 -10.30
N THR A 153 5.20 -2.06 -9.19
CA THR A 153 4.31 -2.49 -8.11
C THR A 153 2.85 -2.55 -8.55
N SER A 154 2.34 -1.55 -9.28
CA SER A 154 0.94 -1.55 -9.73
C SER A 154 0.66 -2.67 -10.76
N TRP A 155 1.60 -2.95 -11.67
CA TRP A 155 1.51 -4.10 -12.58
C TRP A 155 1.58 -5.44 -11.84
N TYR A 156 2.45 -5.54 -10.83
CA TYR A 156 2.56 -6.75 -10.02
C TYR A 156 1.27 -7.04 -9.23
N TRP A 157 0.66 -6.03 -8.60
CA TRP A 157 -0.60 -6.23 -7.90
C TRP A 157 -1.76 -6.53 -8.84
N ALA A 158 -1.76 -5.99 -10.06
CA ALA A 158 -2.70 -6.42 -11.10
C ALA A 158 -2.52 -7.91 -11.44
N ALA A 159 -1.26 -8.39 -11.58
CA ALA A 159 -0.97 -9.80 -11.80
C ALA A 159 -1.44 -10.68 -10.63
N LYS A 160 -1.21 -10.23 -9.37
CA LYS A 160 -1.69 -10.92 -8.15
C LYS A 160 -3.21 -11.01 -8.10
N ALA A 161 -3.90 -9.91 -8.38
CA ALA A 161 -5.36 -9.90 -8.43
C ALA A 161 -5.87 -10.85 -9.51
N LYS A 162 -5.33 -10.77 -10.74
CA LYS A 162 -5.68 -11.66 -11.85
C LYS A 162 -5.46 -13.12 -11.50
N ALA A 163 -4.37 -13.47 -10.81
CA ALA A 163 -4.06 -14.84 -10.40
C ALA A 163 -5.08 -15.45 -9.43
N ASN A 164 -5.78 -14.62 -8.66
CA ASN A 164 -6.82 -15.05 -7.73
C ASN A 164 -8.22 -15.10 -8.36
N ILE A 165 -8.40 -14.61 -9.59
CA ILE A 165 -9.66 -14.72 -10.32
C ILE A 165 -9.84 -16.16 -10.82
N ARG A 166 -11.00 -16.75 -10.52
CA ARG A 166 -11.29 -18.14 -10.93
C ARG A 166 -11.23 -18.32 -12.46
N GLY A 167 -10.40 -19.25 -12.90
CA GLY A 167 -10.25 -19.56 -14.33
C GLY A 167 -9.33 -18.60 -15.09
N ALA A 168 -8.55 -17.79 -14.39
CA ALA A 168 -7.57 -16.91 -15.03
C ALA A 168 -6.55 -17.70 -15.85
N ASN A 169 -6.19 -17.15 -17.03
CA ASN A 169 -5.18 -17.72 -17.90
C ASN A 169 -3.79 -17.35 -17.39
N PHE A 170 -2.90 -18.34 -17.24
CA PHE A 170 -1.52 -18.10 -16.80
C PHE A 170 -0.72 -17.23 -17.79
N GLY A 171 -1.01 -17.29 -19.07
CA GLY A 171 -0.36 -16.43 -20.07
C GLY A 171 -0.69 -14.95 -19.86
N ASP A 172 -1.94 -14.62 -19.49
CA ASP A 172 -2.34 -13.24 -19.18
C ASP A 172 -1.60 -12.74 -17.93
N ILE A 173 -1.44 -13.60 -16.91
CA ILE A 173 -0.72 -13.25 -15.67
C ILE A 173 0.77 -13.03 -15.96
N ILE A 174 1.37 -13.88 -16.80
CA ILE A 174 2.77 -13.71 -17.24
C ILE A 174 2.94 -12.37 -17.97
N ALA A 175 2.02 -11.96 -18.83
CA ALA A 175 2.10 -10.67 -19.52
C ALA A 175 2.06 -9.47 -18.57
N LEU A 176 1.30 -9.56 -17.48
CA LEU A 176 1.29 -8.54 -16.42
C LEU A 176 2.61 -8.51 -15.65
N LEU A 177 3.18 -9.67 -15.34
CA LEU A 177 4.51 -9.78 -14.71
C LEU A 177 5.62 -9.26 -15.64
N ASP A 178 5.53 -9.51 -16.95
CA ASP A 178 6.44 -8.94 -17.96
C ASP A 178 6.41 -7.41 -17.91
N SER A 179 5.22 -6.83 -17.79
CA SER A 179 5.04 -5.39 -17.65
C SER A 179 5.64 -4.85 -16.34
N ALA A 180 5.46 -5.57 -15.22
CA ALA A 180 6.07 -5.22 -13.94
C ALA A 180 7.60 -5.24 -14.02
N ILE A 181 8.19 -6.29 -14.60
CA ILE A 181 9.64 -6.45 -14.77
C ILE A 181 10.20 -5.36 -15.68
N ALA A 182 9.50 -5.03 -16.79
CA ALA A 182 9.93 -3.97 -17.71
C ALA A 182 9.99 -2.59 -17.04
N LYS A 183 9.13 -2.32 -16.05
CA LYS A 183 9.16 -1.08 -15.25
C LYS A 183 10.35 -1.00 -14.29
N CYS A 184 11.01 -2.12 -13.99
CA CYS A 184 12.23 -2.15 -13.15
C CYS A 184 13.50 -1.75 -13.91
N GLY A 185 13.40 -1.41 -15.20
CA GLY A 185 14.55 -0.98 -16.02
C GLY A 185 15.00 -1.98 -17.07
N ASN A 186 16.00 -1.59 -17.88
CA ASN A 186 16.61 -2.45 -18.88
C ASN A 186 18.14 -2.24 -18.89
N PRO A 187 18.95 -3.18 -18.33
CA PRO A 187 18.50 -4.41 -17.66
C PRO A 187 17.69 -4.13 -16.38
N PRO A 188 16.84 -5.08 -15.94
CA PRO A 188 16.04 -4.89 -14.74
C PRO A 188 16.89 -4.80 -13.48
N THR A 189 16.43 -4.03 -12.49
CA THR A 189 17.07 -3.94 -11.17
C THR A 189 16.63 -5.08 -10.25
N ASN A 190 17.23 -5.18 -9.05
CA ASN A 190 16.89 -6.20 -8.04
C ASN A 190 15.43 -6.16 -7.59
N GLU A 191 14.73 -5.05 -7.80
CA GLU A 191 13.29 -4.89 -7.56
C GLU A 191 12.46 -5.91 -8.37
N ALA A 192 12.95 -6.34 -9.53
CA ALA A 192 12.28 -7.32 -10.39
C ALA A 192 12.32 -8.75 -9.84
N ALA A 193 13.21 -9.06 -8.89
CA ALA A 193 13.45 -10.42 -8.43
C ALA A 193 12.17 -11.17 -7.98
N PRO A 194 11.27 -10.61 -7.14
CA PRO A 194 10.04 -11.30 -6.76
C PRO A 194 9.10 -11.55 -7.95
N TYR A 195 9.04 -10.64 -8.92
CA TYR A 195 8.19 -10.75 -10.10
C TYR A 195 8.69 -11.87 -11.04
N ILE A 196 10.02 -11.98 -11.19
CA ILE A 196 10.67 -13.03 -11.98
C ILE A 196 10.39 -14.41 -11.35
N LEU A 197 10.51 -14.56 -10.04
CA LEU A 197 10.21 -15.84 -9.37
C LEU A 197 8.76 -16.28 -9.57
N GLU A 198 7.80 -15.37 -9.48
CA GLU A 198 6.40 -15.73 -9.75
C GLU A 198 6.19 -16.12 -11.22
N ARG A 199 6.90 -15.46 -12.15
CA ARG A 199 6.85 -15.83 -13.57
C ARG A 199 7.46 -17.21 -13.82
N VAL A 200 8.55 -17.57 -13.14
CA VAL A 200 9.12 -18.92 -13.17
C VAL A 200 8.07 -19.97 -12.79
N ASP A 201 7.38 -19.78 -11.67
CA ASP A 201 6.35 -20.72 -11.21
C ASP A 201 5.23 -20.93 -12.23
N LEU A 202 4.79 -19.86 -12.88
CA LEU A 202 3.75 -19.92 -13.91
C LEU A 202 4.27 -20.62 -15.19
N ARG A 203 5.50 -20.34 -15.62
CA ARG A 203 6.14 -20.99 -16.76
C ARG A 203 6.32 -22.48 -16.53
N LEU A 204 6.71 -22.89 -15.32
CA LEU A 204 6.79 -24.32 -14.96
C LEU A 204 5.41 -25.00 -15.02
N LYS A 205 4.33 -24.35 -14.56
CA LYS A 205 2.96 -24.88 -14.69
C LYS A 205 2.51 -25.01 -16.14
N LEU A 206 3.03 -24.16 -17.03
CA LEU A 206 2.78 -24.22 -18.50
C LEU A 206 3.78 -25.13 -19.22
N MET A 207 4.69 -25.84 -18.55
CA MET A 207 5.76 -26.66 -19.11
C MET A 207 6.72 -25.88 -20.05
N GLN A 208 6.83 -24.58 -19.86
CA GLN A 208 7.77 -23.68 -20.55
C GLN A 208 9.14 -23.72 -19.86
N TYR A 209 9.78 -24.89 -19.88
CA TYR A 209 10.97 -25.16 -19.07
C TYR A 209 12.18 -24.32 -19.48
N LYS A 210 12.34 -24.05 -20.77
CA LYS A 210 13.46 -23.24 -21.25
C LYS A 210 13.34 -21.80 -20.74
N GLU A 211 12.18 -21.20 -20.92
CA GLU A 211 11.90 -19.85 -20.47
C GLU A 211 11.96 -19.72 -18.94
N ALA A 212 11.57 -20.77 -18.21
CA ALA A 212 11.70 -20.81 -16.76
C ALA A 212 13.18 -20.85 -16.30
N VAL A 213 14.05 -21.57 -17.04
CA VAL A 213 15.51 -21.58 -16.76
C VAL A 213 16.12 -20.21 -17.07
N ASP A 214 15.77 -19.60 -18.20
CA ASP A 214 16.25 -18.25 -18.56
C ASP A 214 15.86 -17.22 -17.50
N ASP A 215 14.64 -17.30 -16.93
CA ASP A 215 14.20 -16.46 -15.81
C ASP A 215 14.99 -16.74 -14.53
N TYR A 216 15.26 -18.00 -14.25
CA TYR A 216 16.00 -18.38 -13.05
C TYR A 216 17.46 -17.87 -13.10
N ASP A 217 18.07 -17.91 -14.27
CA ASP A 217 19.41 -17.38 -14.48
C ASP A 217 19.39 -15.84 -14.33
N LEU A 218 18.39 -15.15 -14.85
CA LEU A 218 18.19 -13.71 -14.65
C LEU A 218 18.00 -13.36 -13.17
N TYR A 219 17.15 -14.09 -12.45
CA TYR A 219 16.94 -13.93 -11.01
C TYR A 219 18.26 -14.09 -10.23
N TYR A 220 19.02 -15.12 -10.54
CA TYR A 220 20.32 -15.38 -9.92
C TYR A 220 21.31 -14.23 -10.17
N ASP A 221 21.38 -13.74 -11.40
CA ASP A 221 22.29 -12.63 -11.75
C ASP A 221 21.93 -11.34 -11.04
N LEU A 222 20.65 -11.05 -10.84
CA LEU A 222 20.18 -9.86 -10.09
C LEU A 222 20.59 -9.91 -8.60
N LEU A 223 20.58 -11.08 -7.98
CA LEU A 223 20.88 -11.25 -6.56
C LEU A 223 22.35 -11.67 -6.29
N LYS A 224 23.15 -11.81 -7.32
CA LYS A 224 24.55 -12.23 -7.22
C LYS A 224 25.34 -11.32 -6.28
N GLY A 225 25.85 -11.93 -5.19
CA GLY A 225 26.65 -11.24 -4.18
C GLY A 225 25.86 -10.61 -3.04
N GLN A 226 24.50 -10.74 -3.01
CA GLN A 226 23.67 -10.23 -1.92
C GLN A 226 23.40 -11.28 -0.84
N ASP A 227 23.22 -12.54 -1.21
CA ASP A 227 23.01 -13.65 -0.29
C ASP A 227 24.05 -14.75 -0.50
N GLY A 228 24.62 -15.22 0.61
CA GLY A 228 25.55 -16.36 0.58
C GLY A 228 24.88 -17.64 0.07
N ASP A 229 25.68 -18.63 -0.14
CA ASP A 229 25.56 -20.02 -0.66
C ASP A 229 24.17 -20.71 -0.78
N CYS A 230 23.08 -20.12 -0.31
CA CYS A 230 21.75 -20.75 -0.33
C CYS A 230 21.17 -21.00 -1.74
N PHE A 231 21.62 -20.25 -2.75
CA PHE A 231 21.11 -20.34 -4.12
C PHE A 231 21.63 -21.57 -4.90
N PHE A 232 22.69 -22.21 -4.45
CA PHE A 232 23.28 -23.36 -5.16
C PHE A 232 22.49 -24.67 -5.05
N TYR A 233 21.54 -24.76 -4.12
CA TYR A 233 20.78 -26.01 -3.87
C TYR A 233 19.55 -26.21 -4.76
N TYR A 234 19.16 -25.23 -5.56
CA TYR A 234 17.92 -25.27 -6.36
C TYR A 234 18.15 -25.20 -7.88
N ARG A 235 19.40 -25.36 -8.32
CA ARG A 235 19.75 -25.36 -9.74
C ARG A 235 19.65 -26.73 -10.39
#